data_c424182d93ef289deb06b3b20b79fb3b
#
_entry.id   c424182d93ef289deb06b3b20b79fb3b
#
_cell.length_a   1.000
_cell.length_b   1.000
_cell.length_c   1.000
_cell.angle_alpha   90.00
_cell.angle_beta   90.00
_cell.angle_gamma   90.00
#
_symmetry.space_group_name_H-M   'P 1'
#
loop_
_entity.id
_entity.type
_entity.pdbx_description
1 polymer ?
#
loop_
_entity_poly.entity_id
_entity_poly.type
_entity_poly.pdbx_seq_one_letter_code
_entity_poly.pdbx_strand_id
1 'polypeptide(L)'
;PLVKAEIDKVTYSIEDDPDSKTNTTLEMLRKVPLVTVDGEDKIQVNGSSKFKVHVNGKPNNMMSNNPTEVLRSMPANSIKSIEVITEPGAKYDAEGVAGILNIITIGAGMEGYTVTLNGGASNTRVYGGGYGTVQSGKFTVTGNYSYNYQGSQKGFEDSYREDFTSQENKFLESHRRSKSYGNFQFGSLEGSYEIDTLNLISFSMNLMTGNFTNKRIGNTQMTNYAGNPVYGYGSLGNNESGFGEVGGNMDYQHSFKKKGELLTFSYRFSHSPNNSEANTDYEDTLNVPYLLQNQYFKNDASTQEHTAQLDYTNPINSIHSIETGIKYIFRRSKSDGKYYLADKTGEYKYDQDMSTQYDHKQDILAAYLGYQMKYKKLGGKAGIRYEHTFMDADYKNKDEKFDAQFDDLVPSLMFSYQLAPTQSLRASYNMRISRPGIWFLNPFTDTSNPTAISYGNPDLESEKAHSLSVTFGSFSQKFNVNVSANYSFVNNGIEQYSFIKDGVMNSTYDNIGKSKNINLSLFLNWNMSPKTRFNINGRGAYVDYRSSGLDLKNHGWEGNLFGSFQQTLPWD
;
A
#
# COMPACT_ATOMS: atom_id res chain seq x y z
N PRO A 1 -17.15 -12.55 -20.52
CA PRO A 1 -17.35 -12.86 -19.10
C PRO A 1 -16.61 -11.83 -18.25
N LEU A 2 -17.29 -11.27 -17.23
CA LEU A 2 -16.72 -10.25 -16.37
C LEU A 2 -15.49 -10.72 -15.58
N VAL A 3 -15.36 -12.02 -15.35
CA VAL A 3 -14.24 -12.61 -14.59
C VAL A 3 -13.58 -13.71 -15.41
N LYS A 4 -12.23 -13.69 -15.42
CA LYS A 4 -11.40 -14.72 -16.03
C LYS A 4 -10.31 -15.12 -15.04
N ALA A 5 -10.16 -16.42 -14.79
CA ALA A 5 -9.05 -16.95 -14.00
C ALA A 5 -7.94 -17.46 -14.91
N GLU A 6 -6.71 -17.07 -14.58
CA GLU A 6 -5.48 -17.56 -15.20
C GLU A 6 -4.64 -18.31 -14.14
N ILE A 7 -3.46 -18.79 -14.52
CA ILE A 7 -2.63 -19.62 -13.62
C ILE A 7 -2.26 -18.82 -12.34
N ASP A 8 -1.88 -17.58 -12.48
CA ASP A 8 -1.30 -16.73 -11.43
C ASP A 8 -2.13 -15.49 -11.09
N LYS A 9 -3.26 -15.28 -11.77
CA LYS A 9 -4.10 -14.10 -11.58
C LYS A 9 -5.58 -14.35 -11.83
N VAL A 10 -6.41 -13.46 -11.29
CA VAL A 10 -7.82 -13.32 -11.62
C VAL A 10 -8.03 -11.95 -12.24
N THR A 11 -8.65 -11.91 -13.40
CA THR A 11 -8.93 -10.68 -14.15
C THR A 11 -10.41 -10.35 -14.07
N TYR A 12 -10.74 -9.13 -13.68
CA TYR A 12 -12.09 -8.56 -13.72
C TYR A 12 -12.18 -7.54 -14.87
N SER A 13 -13.09 -7.75 -15.81
CA SER A 13 -13.32 -6.82 -16.93
C SER A 13 -14.15 -5.63 -16.47
N ILE A 14 -13.52 -4.48 -16.32
CA ILE A 14 -14.22 -3.22 -15.99
C ILE A 14 -14.97 -2.69 -17.21
N GLU A 15 -14.37 -2.80 -18.38
CA GLU A 15 -14.94 -2.33 -19.65
C GLU A 15 -16.31 -2.98 -19.95
N ASP A 16 -16.46 -4.26 -19.59
CA ASP A 16 -17.71 -5.03 -19.81
C ASP A 16 -18.75 -4.81 -18.70
N ASP A 17 -18.41 -4.12 -17.60
CA ASP A 17 -19.35 -3.86 -16.51
C ASP A 17 -20.09 -2.53 -16.74
N PRO A 18 -21.44 -2.51 -16.85
CA PRO A 18 -22.22 -1.29 -17.07
C PRO A 18 -21.97 -0.19 -16.04
N ASP A 19 -21.66 -0.57 -14.77
CA ASP A 19 -21.44 0.40 -13.70
C ASP A 19 -20.13 1.17 -13.87
N SER A 20 -19.22 0.73 -14.76
CA SER A 20 -17.97 1.44 -15.07
C SER A 20 -18.20 2.83 -15.65
N LYS A 21 -19.38 3.08 -16.23
CA LYS A 21 -19.73 4.38 -16.84
C LYS A 21 -19.95 5.49 -15.82
N THR A 22 -20.35 5.15 -14.61
CA THR A 22 -20.75 6.11 -13.57
C THR A 22 -19.90 6.06 -12.31
N ASN A 23 -19.21 4.94 -12.09
CA ASN A 23 -18.43 4.72 -10.87
C ASN A 23 -16.96 5.13 -11.00
N THR A 24 -16.33 5.37 -9.86
CA THR A 24 -14.88 5.47 -9.76
C THR A 24 -14.23 4.08 -9.78
N THR A 25 -12.93 4.04 -10.03
CA THR A 25 -12.18 2.77 -9.97
C THR A 25 -12.22 2.16 -8.58
N LEU A 26 -12.19 2.97 -7.52
CA LEU A 26 -12.31 2.51 -6.13
C LEU A 26 -13.65 1.80 -5.86
N GLU A 27 -14.75 2.35 -6.36
CA GLU A 27 -16.07 1.74 -6.22
C GLU A 27 -16.16 0.41 -6.97
N MET A 28 -15.55 0.32 -8.15
CA MET A 28 -15.49 -0.92 -8.91
C MET A 28 -14.67 -2.01 -8.23
N LEU A 29 -13.66 -1.65 -7.43
CA LEU A 29 -12.87 -2.63 -6.66
C LEU A 29 -13.71 -3.49 -5.73
N ARG A 30 -14.85 -3.00 -5.23
CA ARG A 30 -15.77 -3.78 -4.39
C ARG A 30 -16.35 -5.00 -5.11
N LYS A 31 -16.32 -5.00 -6.43
CA LYS A 31 -16.79 -6.09 -7.31
C LYS A 31 -15.67 -7.02 -7.77
N VAL A 32 -14.41 -6.65 -7.52
CA VAL A 32 -13.25 -7.41 -7.99
C VAL A 32 -13.00 -8.60 -7.04
N PRO A 33 -12.89 -9.83 -7.56
CA PRO A 33 -12.57 -10.99 -6.73
C PRO A 33 -11.28 -10.80 -5.94
N LEU A 34 -11.25 -11.29 -4.69
CA LEU A 34 -10.10 -11.24 -3.78
C LEU A 34 -9.67 -9.82 -3.35
N VAL A 35 -10.42 -8.80 -3.72
CA VAL A 35 -10.26 -7.43 -3.23
C VAL A 35 -11.42 -7.09 -2.31
N THR A 36 -11.11 -6.46 -1.20
CA THR A 36 -12.12 -5.91 -0.28
C THR A 36 -11.85 -4.44 -0.03
N VAL A 37 -12.90 -3.65 0.04
CA VAL A 37 -12.85 -2.22 0.39
C VAL A 37 -13.81 -2.04 1.55
N ASP A 38 -13.30 -1.66 2.71
CA ASP A 38 -14.10 -1.49 3.93
C ASP A 38 -14.90 -0.18 3.94
N GLY A 39 -15.60 0.07 5.05
CA GLY A 39 -16.41 1.29 5.23
C GLY A 39 -15.59 2.57 5.33
N GLU A 40 -14.30 2.48 5.58
CA GLU A 40 -13.35 3.60 5.61
C GLU A 40 -12.56 3.74 4.29
N ASP A 41 -12.98 3.01 3.25
CA ASP A 41 -12.32 2.94 1.94
C ASP A 41 -10.90 2.33 1.96
N LYS A 42 -10.56 1.58 3.01
CA LYS A 42 -9.30 0.84 3.05
C LYS A 42 -9.37 -0.40 2.16
N ILE A 43 -8.38 -0.52 1.29
CA ILE A 43 -8.29 -1.60 0.33
C ILE A 43 -7.46 -2.74 0.91
N GLN A 44 -7.94 -3.97 0.76
CA GLN A 44 -7.19 -5.19 1.05
C GLN A 44 -7.21 -6.10 -0.18
N VAL A 45 -6.08 -6.70 -0.48
CA VAL A 45 -5.90 -7.70 -1.54
C VAL A 45 -5.56 -9.03 -0.87
N ASN A 46 -6.35 -10.05 -1.16
CA ASN A 46 -6.24 -11.36 -0.52
C ASN A 46 -6.20 -11.30 1.03
N GLY A 47 -6.96 -10.35 1.59
CA GLY A 47 -7.06 -10.15 3.04
C GLY A 47 -5.92 -9.35 3.67
N SER A 48 -5.02 -8.78 2.90
CA SER A 48 -3.91 -7.97 3.40
C SER A 48 -3.95 -6.55 2.86
N SER A 49 -3.65 -5.58 3.71
CA SER A 49 -3.41 -4.19 3.30
C SER A 49 -2.01 -3.97 2.71
N LYS A 50 -1.10 -4.94 2.85
CA LYS A 50 0.24 -4.91 2.27
C LYS A 50 0.20 -5.45 0.83
N PHE A 51 -0.15 -4.64 -0.13
CA PHE A 51 -0.14 -4.98 -1.56
C PHE A 51 0.57 -3.89 -2.37
N LYS A 52 0.97 -4.24 -3.59
CA LYS A 52 1.51 -3.27 -4.55
C LYS A 52 0.51 -3.02 -5.67
N VAL A 53 0.51 -1.80 -6.21
CA VAL A 53 -0.28 -1.47 -7.38
C VAL A 53 0.64 -1.39 -8.60
N HIS A 54 0.26 -2.09 -9.65
CA HIS A 54 0.88 -1.99 -10.96
C HIS A 54 -0.10 -1.34 -11.94
N VAL A 55 0.43 -0.67 -12.94
CA VAL A 55 -0.32 -0.16 -14.09
C VAL A 55 0.30 -0.76 -15.34
N ASN A 56 -0.53 -1.43 -16.13
CA ASN A 56 -0.11 -2.13 -17.35
C ASN A 56 1.10 -3.08 -17.12
N GLY A 57 1.07 -3.79 -15.98
CA GLY A 57 2.11 -4.73 -15.57
C GLY A 57 3.35 -4.11 -14.92
N LYS A 58 3.40 -2.79 -14.75
CA LYS A 58 4.57 -2.08 -14.21
C LYS A 58 4.29 -1.55 -12.81
N PRO A 59 5.24 -1.66 -11.87
CA PRO A 59 5.09 -1.13 -10.52
C PRO A 59 4.80 0.38 -10.55
N ASN A 60 3.82 0.79 -9.78
CA ASN A 60 3.48 2.20 -9.58
C ASN A 60 3.55 2.53 -8.09
N ASN A 61 4.62 3.20 -7.65
CA ASN A 61 4.84 3.51 -6.24
C ASN A 61 3.81 4.49 -5.71
N MET A 62 3.43 5.47 -6.51
CA MET A 62 2.43 6.46 -6.15
C MET A 62 1.10 5.80 -5.80
N MET A 63 0.58 4.94 -6.67
CA MET A 63 -0.65 4.19 -6.41
C MET A 63 -0.47 3.17 -5.27
N SER A 64 0.71 2.59 -5.12
CA SER A 64 1.00 1.67 -4.03
C SER A 64 1.03 2.36 -2.67
N ASN A 65 1.50 3.61 -2.60
CA ASN A 65 1.58 4.38 -1.36
C ASN A 65 0.26 5.06 -0.99
N ASN A 66 -0.54 5.46 -1.99
CA ASN A 66 -1.82 6.16 -1.79
C ASN A 66 -2.95 5.55 -2.65
N PRO A 67 -3.23 4.24 -2.53
CA PRO A 67 -4.14 3.56 -3.45
C PRO A 67 -5.57 4.09 -3.39
N THR A 68 -6.07 4.40 -2.21
CA THR A 68 -7.44 4.87 -2.00
C THR A 68 -7.70 6.19 -2.73
N GLU A 69 -6.83 7.20 -2.51
CA GLU A 69 -7.05 8.53 -3.09
C GLU A 69 -6.91 8.53 -4.61
N VAL A 70 -5.90 7.82 -5.12
CA VAL A 70 -5.68 7.73 -6.56
C VAL A 70 -6.83 7.00 -7.24
N LEU A 71 -7.24 5.83 -6.72
CA LEU A 71 -8.31 5.03 -7.34
C LEU A 71 -9.70 5.65 -7.17
N ARG A 72 -9.92 6.46 -6.12
CA ARG A 72 -11.11 7.29 -5.98
C ARG A 72 -11.18 8.39 -7.04
N SER A 73 -10.03 8.93 -7.44
CA SER A 73 -9.96 9.99 -8.45
C SER A 73 -10.01 9.48 -9.90
N MET A 74 -9.76 8.18 -10.12
CA MET A 74 -9.77 7.57 -11.45
C MET A 74 -11.19 7.14 -11.86
N PRO A 75 -11.73 7.65 -12.98
CA PRO A 75 -13.00 7.16 -13.51
C PRO A 75 -12.83 5.72 -14.02
N ALA A 76 -13.79 4.86 -13.69
CA ALA A 76 -13.70 3.43 -14.04
C ALA A 76 -13.74 3.19 -15.55
N ASN A 77 -14.36 4.07 -16.32
CA ASN A 77 -14.41 3.97 -17.77
C ASN A 77 -13.05 4.21 -18.47
N SER A 78 -12.00 4.61 -17.73
CA SER A 78 -10.63 4.66 -18.24
C SER A 78 -9.88 3.33 -18.08
N ILE A 79 -10.49 2.36 -17.40
CA ILE A 79 -9.89 1.07 -17.07
C ILE A 79 -10.50 -0.02 -17.93
N LYS A 80 -9.65 -0.83 -18.55
CA LYS A 80 -10.07 -2.02 -19.29
C LYS A 80 -10.40 -3.17 -18.37
N SER A 81 -9.45 -3.47 -17.46
CA SER A 81 -9.60 -4.56 -16.52
C SER A 81 -8.71 -4.36 -15.28
N ILE A 82 -9.05 -5.04 -14.21
CA ILE A 82 -8.25 -5.15 -13.01
C ILE A 82 -7.84 -6.60 -12.83
N GLU A 83 -6.53 -6.83 -12.70
CA GLU A 83 -5.95 -8.13 -12.46
C GLU A 83 -5.48 -8.22 -11.01
N VAL A 84 -5.91 -9.26 -10.32
CA VAL A 84 -5.45 -9.57 -8.96
C VAL A 84 -4.47 -10.73 -9.03
N ILE A 85 -3.21 -10.43 -8.78
CA ILE A 85 -2.11 -11.41 -8.76
C ILE A 85 -1.86 -11.73 -7.29
N THR A 86 -2.37 -12.86 -6.82
CA THR A 86 -2.24 -13.28 -5.41
C THR A 86 -0.92 -14.00 -5.15
N GLU A 87 -0.31 -14.52 -6.20
CA GLU A 87 0.92 -15.29 -6.16
C GLU A 87 1.98 -14.66 -7.07
N PRO A 88 2.55 -13.50 -6.67
CA PRO A 88 3.59 -12.88 -7.46
C PRO A 88 4.81 -13.82 -7.52
N GLY A 89 5.17 -14.23 -8.74
CA GLY A 89 6.33 -15.09 -8.98
C GLY A 89 7.67 -14.39 -8.68
N ALA A 90 8.78 -15.11 -8.89
CA ALA A 90 10.13 -14.62 -8.60
C ALA A 90 10.55 -13.34 -9.35
N LYS A 91 9.87 -13.00 -10.44
CA LYS A 91 10.04 -11.74 -11.19
C LYS A 91 9.68 -10.49 -10.37
N TYR A 92 8.75 -10.63 -9.44
CA TYR A 92 8.26 -9.50 -8.63
C TYR A 92 9.14 -9.30 -7.41
N ASP A 93 9.13 -8.07 -6.86
CA ASP A 93 9.94 -7.74 -5.68
C ASP A 93 9.57 -8.62 -4.49
N ALA A 94 10.57 -9.02 -3.73
CA ALA A 94 10.40 -9.87 -2.56
C ALA A 94 9.76 -9.13 -1.38
N GLU A 95 9.88 -7.80 -1.35
CA GLU A 95 9.44 -6.96 -0.24
C GLU A 95 7.91 -6.83 -0.17
N GLY A 96 7.37 -7.20 0.98
CA GLY A 96 6.14 -6.68 1.59
C GLY A 96 4.81 -6.96 0.92
N VAL A 97 4.60 -8.05 0.13
CA VAL A 97 3.34 -8.13 -0.61
C VAL A 97 2.57 -9.42 -0.47
N ALA A 98 1.34 -9.28 0.02
CA ALA A 98 0.32 -10.33 -0.03
C ALA A 98 -0.34 -10.45 -1.42
N GLY A 99 -0.06 -9.52 -2.34
CA GLY A 99 -0.61 -9.54 -3.69
C GLY A 99 -0.28 -8.28 -4.50
N ILE A 100 -0.57 -8.33 -5.79
CA ILE A 100 -0.44 -7.20 -6.71
C ILE A 100 -1.79 -6.91 -7.34
N LEU A 101 -2.21 -5.66 -7.28
CA LEU A 101 -3.35 -5.14 -7.99
C LEU A 101 -2.86 -4.48 -9.29
N ASN A 102 -3.04 -5.16 -10.42
CA ASN A 102 -2.59 -4.65 -11.71
C ASN A 102 -3.77 -4.04 -12.46
N ILE A 103 -3.69 -2.74 -12.69
CA ILE A 103 -4.71 -1.97 -13.39
C ILE A 103 -4.32 -1.89 -14.87
N ILE A 104 -5.16 -2.44 -15.74
CA ILE A 104 -4.99 -2.36 -17.19
C ILE A 104 -5.85 -1.22 -17.69
N THR A 105 -5.21 -0.19 -18.23
CA THR A 105 -5.88 0.95 -18.81
C THR A 105 -6.39 0.62 -20.21
N ILE A 106 -7.41 1.36 -20.67
CA ILE A 106 -7.90 1.24 -22.04
C ILE A 106 -6.82 1.79 -22.98
N GLY A 107 -6.15 0.89 -23.69
CA GLY A 107 -5.27 1.26 -24.79
C GLY A 107 -6.07 1.47 -26.07
N ALA A 108 -5.61 2.34 -26.96
CA ALA A 108 -6.22 2.48 -28.26
C ALA A 108 -5.94 1.22 -29.10
N GLY A 109 -6.97 0.41 -29.30
CA GLY A 109 -6.89 -0.82 -30.12
C GLY A 109 -7.10 -0.60 -31.63
N MET A 110 -7.41 0.64 -32.05
CA MET A 110 -7.62 1.03 -33.45
C MET A 110 -7.08 2.45 -33.67
N GLU A 111 -6.68 2.75 -34.91
CA GLU A 111 -6.30 4.11 -35.30
C GLU A 111 -7.43 5.10 -34.97
N GLY A 112 -7.10 6.19 -34.30
CA GLY A 112 -8.04 7.20 -33.89
C GLY A 112 -7.69 7.88 -32.58
N TYR A 113 -8.65 8.58 -32.04
CA TYR A 113 -8.54 9.23 -30.74
C TYR A 113 -9.79 9.05 -29.90
N THR A 114 -9.62 9.07 -28.60
CA THR A 114 -10.71 9.12 -27.61
C THR A 114 -10.40 10.20 -26.60
N VAL A 115 -11.41 11.01 -26.28
CA VAL A 115 -11.31 12.03 -25.22
C VAL A 115 -12.50 11.88 -24.30
N THR A 116 -12.25 11.84 -23.01
CA THR A 116 -13.27 11.82 -21.95
C THR A 116 -13.02 12.98 -21.01
N LEU A 117 -14.04 13.76 -20.73
CA LEU A 117 -14.03 14.82 -19.72
C LEU A 117 -15.02 14.44 -18.63
N ASN A 118 -14.65 14.65 -17.39
CA ASN A 118 -15.49 14.41 -16.23
C ASN A 118 -15.35 15.55 -15.24
N GLY A 119 -16.41 15.80 -14.48
CA GLY A 119 -16.40 16.82 -13.44
C GLY A 119 -17.66 16.74 -12.58
N GLY A 120 -17.54 17.26 -11.39
CA GLY A 120 -18.65 17.32 -10.45
C GLY A 120 -18.36 18.28 -9.30
N ALA A 121 -19.43 18.70 -8.66
CA ALA A 121 -19.38 19.59 -7.51
C ALA A 121 -20.41 19.16 -6.47
N SER A 122 -20.04 19.29 -5.22
CA SER A 122 -20.91 19.12 -4.05
C SER A 122 -20.61 20.23 -3.03
N ASN A 123 -21.30 20.23 -1.93
CA ASN A 123 -21.05 21.19 -0.83
C ASN A 123 -19.66 21.06 -0.18
N THR A 124 -19.00 19.91 -0.34
CA THR A 124 -17.70 19.61 0.30
C THR A 124 -16.60 19.24 -0.71
N ARG A 125 -16.90 19.15 -2.00
CA ARG A 125 -15.94 18.69 -2.99
C ARG A 125 -16.21 19.28 -4.38
N VAL A 126 -15.13 19.65 -5.06
CA VAL A 126 -15.15 19.99 -6.49
C VAL A 126 -14.07 19.15 -7.17
N TYR A 127 -14.40 18.51 -8.27
CA TYR A 127 -13.43 17.76 -9.03
C TYR A 127 -13.66 17.92 -10.52
N GLY A 128 -12.59 17.80 -11.28
CA GLY A 128 -12.62 17.77 -12.73
C GLY A 128 -11.41 17.06 -13.29
N GLY A 129 -11.57 16.48 -14.46
CA GLY A 129 -10.49 15.77 -15.10
C GLY A 129 -10.75 15.49 -16.57
N GLY A 130 -9.70 15.05 -17.23
CA GLY A 130 -9.72 14.63 -18.61
C GLY A 130 -8.84 13.42 -18.85
N TYR A 131 -9.26 12.58 -19.75
CA TYR A 131 -8.53 11.45 -20.28
C TYR A 131 -8.53 11.57 -21.81
N GLY A 132 -7.38 11.32 -22.42
CA GLY A 132 -7.24 11.30 -23.87
C GLY A 132 -6.28 10.22 -24.33
N THR A 133 -6.61 9.55 -25.41
CA THR A 133 -5.72 8.60 -26.06
C THR A 133 -5.75 8.85 -27.57
N VAL A 134 -4.59 8.72 -28.18
CA VAL A 134 -4.39 8.84 -29.63
C VAL A 134 -3.52 7.67 -30.09
N GLN A 135 -3.97 6.99 -31.13
CA GLN A 135 -3.18 6.01 -31.86
C GLN A 135 -3.09 6.38 -33.34
N SER A 136 -1.89 6.47 -33.85
CA SER A 136 -1.61 6.73 -35.26
C SER A 136 -0.42 5.89 -35.72
N GLY A 137 -0.70 4.92 -36.59
CA GLY A 137 0.32 3.99 -37.06
C GLY A 137 1.01 3.24 -35.90
N LYS A 138 2.31 3.42 -35.78
CA LYS A 138 3.17 2.77 -34.78
C LYS A 138 3.20 3.48 -33.41
N PHE A 139 2.49 4.56 -33.27
CA PHE A 139 2.57 5.44 -32.10
C PHE A 139 1.25 5.47 -31.34
N THR A 140 1.30 5.25 -30.04
CA THR A 140 0.17 5.39 -29.12
C THR A 140 0.57 6.33 -28.00
N VAL A 141 -0.29 7.31 -27.69
CA VAL A 141 -0.13 8.19 -26.53
C VAL A 141 -1.45 8.26 -25.77
N THR A 142 -1.36 8.12 -24.47
CA THR A 142 -2.49 8.26 -23.53
C THR A 142 -2.08 9.26 -22.45
N GLY A 143 -2.96 10.21 -22.18
CA GLY A 143 -2.78 11.17 -21.10
C GLY A 143 -4.01 11.26 -20.25
N ASN A 144 -3.84 11.45 -18.96
CA ASN A 144 -4.91 11.82 -18.07
C ASN A 144 -4.46 12.91 -17.09
N TYR A 145 -5.44 13.68 -16.62
CA TYR A 145 -5.24 14.64 -15.56
C TYR A 145 -6.53 14.75 -14.76
N SER A 146 -6.40 14.80 -13.44
CA SER A 146 -7.51 15.04 -12.52
C SER A 146 -7.12 16.03 -11.44
N TYR A 147 -8.05 16.90 -11.10
CA TYR A 147 -7.98 17.83 -10.01
C TYR A 147 -9.14 17.58 -9.04
N ASN A 148 -8.84 17.47 -7.76
CA ASN A 148 -9.82 17.32 -6.69
C ASN A 148 -9.55 18.38 -5.63
N TYR A 149 -10.55 19.21 -5.36
CA TYR A 149 -10.58 20.09 -4.21
C TYR A 149 -11.55 19.54 -3.18
N GLN A 150 -11.04 19.30 -1.98
CA GLN A 150 -11.84 18.94 -0.82
C GLN A 150 -12.05 20.20 0.03
N GLY A 151 -13.28 20.66 0.06
CA GLY A 151 -13.69 21.76 0.93
C GLY A 151 -13.72 21.34 2.40
N SER A 152 -14.06 22.26 3.26
CA SER A 152 -14.03 22.07 4.69
C SER A 152 -14.87 20.87 5.17
N GLN A 153 -14.21 19.81 5.57
CA GLN A 153 -14.83 18.68 6.27
C GLN A 153 -14.64 18.87 7.78
N LYS A 154 -15.74 18.74 8.52
CA LYS A 154 -15.73 18.80 9.98
C LYS A 154 -15.73 17.38 10.53
N GLY A 155 -14.86 17.14 11.50
CA GLY A 155 -14.80 15.90 12.28
C GLY A 155 -14.90 16.21 13.77
N PHE A 156 -15.32 15.24 14.54
CA PHE A 156 -15.28 15.26 16.00
C PHE A 156 -14.83 13.89 16.49
N GLU A 157 -14.09 13.92 17.58
CA GLU A 157 -13.56 12.74 18.24
C GLU A 157 -13.74 12.95 19.74
N ASP A 158 -14.43 12.02 20.37
CA ASP A 158 -14.58 11.95 21.81
C ASP A 158 -13.87 10.69 22.30
N SER A 159 -12.91 10.84 23.20
CA SER A 159 -12.17 9.72 23.78
C SER A 159 -12.33 9.71 25.30
N TYR A 160 -12.49 8.51 25.83
CA TYR A 160 -12.60 8.23 27.25
C TYR A 160 -11.61 7.14 27.64
N ARG A 161 -10.85 7.38 28.70
CA ARG A 161 -9.92 6.42 29.28
C ARG A 161 -10.14 6.31 30.77
N GLU A 162 -10.33 5.09 31.26
CA GLU A 162 -10.38 4.78 32.69
C GLU A 162 -9.10 4.08 33.13
N ASP A 163 -8.49 4.58 34.20
CA ASP A 163 -7.37 3.91 34.87
C ASP A 163 -7.90 3.07 36.05
N PHE A 164 -7.79 1.76 35.94
CA PHE A 164 -8.26 0.82 36.97
C PHE A 164 -7.32 0.74 38.18
N THR A 165 -6.11 1.28 38.08
CA THR A 165 -5.10 1.24 39.14
C THR A 165 -5.03 2.51 39.96
N SER A 166 -5.57 3.62 39.46
CA SER A 166 -5.53 4.93 40.11
C SER A 166 -6.93 5.38 40.56
N GLN A 167 -7.01 5.98 41.76
CA GLN A 167 -8.22 6.64 42.26
C GLN A 167 -8.17 8.16 42.02
N GLU A 168 -7.00 8.76 41.97
CA GLU A 168 -6.80 10.18 41.73
C GLU A 168 -6.85 10.54 40.25
N ASN A 169 -6.15 9.79 39.39
CA ASN A 169 -6.15 9.99 37.94
C ASN A 169 -7.05 8.94 37.28
N LYS A 170 -8.35 8.98 37.60
CA LYS A 170 -9.24 7.86 37.25
C LYS A 170 -9.75 7.94 35.84
N PHE A 171 -10.27 9.09 35.40
CA PHE A 171 -10.95 9.25 34.13
C PHE A 171 -10.32 10.38 33.32
N LEU A 172 -9.83 10.07 32.14
CA LEU A 172 -9.37 11.05 31.15
C LEU A 172 -10.38 11.15 30.02
N GLU A 173 -10.96 12.33 29.87
CA GLU A 173 -11.86 12.67 28.76
C GLU A 173 -11.17 13.65 27.82
N SER A 174 -11.33 13.44 26.53
CA SER A 174 -10.81 14.36 25.53
C SER A 174 -11.83 14.54 24.41
N HIS A 175 -12.21 15.77 24.16
CA HIS A 175 -13.14 16.18 23.11
C HIS A 175 -12.37 16.98 22.06
N ARG A 176 -12.36 16.51 20.81
CA ARG A 176 -11.65 17.15 19.72
C ARG A 176 -12.59 17.46 18.57
N ARG A 177 -12.48 18.65 18.02
CA ARG A 177 -13.13 19.06 16.78
C ARG A 177 -12.07 19.36 15.75
N SER A 178 -12.28 18.89 14.54
CA SER A 178 -11.35 19.11 13.44
C SER A 178 -12.04 19.70 12.22
N LYS A 179 -11.25 20.41 11.43
CA LYS A 179 -11.65 20.97 10.15
C LYS A 179 -10.52 20.72 9.16
N SER A 180 -10.79 19.85 8.17
CA SER A 180 -9.81 19.49 7.13
C SER A 180 -10.26 20.01 5.78
N TYR A 181 -9.32 20.53 4.99
CA TYR A 181 -9.52 20.94 3.60
C TYR A 181 -8.21 20.87 2.83
N GLY A 182 -8.32 20.77 1.52
CA GLY A 182 -7.12 20.67 0.69
C GLY A 182 -7.41 20.39 -0.75
N ASN A 183 -6.38 20.12 -1.51
CA ASN A 183 -6.47 19.71 -2.90
C ASN A 183 -5.55 18.55 -3.21
N PHE A 184 -5.91 17.83 -4.25
CA PHE A 184 -5.16 16.72 -4.79
C PHE A 184 -5.21 16.77 -6.30
N GLN A 185 -4.05 16.61 -6.93
CA GLN A 185 -3.90 16.58 -8.37
C GLN A 185 -3.13 15.33 -8.79
N PHE A 186 -3.56 14.74 -9.85
CA PHE A 186 -2.93 13.58 -10.46
C PHE A 186 -2.90 13.75 -11.97
N GLY A 187 -1.78 13.39 -12.59
CA GLY A 187 -1.63 13.32 -14.05
C GLY A 187 -0.75 12.17 -14.46
N SER A 188 -1.03 11.56 -15.60
CA SER A 188 -0.13 10.62 -16.25
C SER A 188 -0.06 10.84 -17.74
N LEU A 189 1.09 10.53 -18.30
CA LEU A 189 1.33 10.48 -19.73
C LEU A 189 2.03 9.15 -20.03
N GLU A 190 1.42 8.35 -20.89
CA GLU A 190 1.94 7.05 -21.31
C GLU A 190 2.06 7.04 -22.83
N GLY A 191 3.09 6.39 -23.34
CA GLY A 191 3.26 6.24 -24.77
C GLY A 191 4.00 4.97 -25.14
N SER A 192 3.74 4.51 -26.37
CA SER A 192 4.47 3.40 -26.95
C SER A 192 4.77 3.66 -28.43
N TYR A 193 5.91 3.18 -28.86
CA TYR A 193 6.34 3.26 -30.25
C TYR A 193 6.84 1.88 -30.74
N GLU A 194 6.16 1.32 -31.71
CA GLU A 194 6.56 0.09 -32.38
C GLU A 194 7.64 0.42 -33.43
N ILE A 195 8.91 0.25 -33.09
CA ILE A 195 10.03 0.47 -34.04
C ILE A 195 9.82 -0.44 -35.25
N ASP A 196 9.58 -1.71 -34.98
CA ASP A 196 9.23 -2.75 -35.93
C ASP A 196 8.41 -3.86 -35.23
N THR A 197 8.10 -4.96 -35.94
CA THR A 197 7.29 -6.06 -35.41
C THR A 197 7.94 -6.82 -34.23
N LEU A 198 9.23 -6.61 -33.96
CA LEU A 198 9.97 -7.28 -32.90
C LEU A 198 10.40 -6.33 -31.78
N ASN A 199 10.40 -5.02 -32.04
CA ASN A 199 10.96 -4.03 -31.14
C ASN A 199 9.91 -2.99 -30.73
N LEU A 200 9.68 -2.88 -29.42
CA LEU A 200 8.75 -1.94 -28.80
C LEU A 200 9.48 -1.08 -27.76
N ILE A 201 9.30 0.22 -27.83
CA ILE A 201 9.65 1.14 -26.76
C ILE A 201 8.35 1.64 -26.12
N SER A 202 8.28 1.65 -24.80
CA SER A 202 7.21 2.29 -24.06
C SER A 202 7.75 3.19 -22.97
N PHE A 203 7.04 4.27 -22.68
CA PHE A 203 7.36 5.18 -21.60
C PHE A 203 6.10 5.56 -20.84
N SER A 204 6.26 5.89 -19.56
CA SER A 204 5.22 6.55 -18.78
C SER A 204 5.82 7.60 -17.87
N MET A 205 5.07 8.65 -17.61
CA MET A 205 5.36 9.69 -16.62
C MET A 205 4.13 9.87 -15.75
N ASN A 206 4.35 10.03 -14.45
CA ASN A 206 3.29 10.27 -13.47
C ASN A 206 3.63 11.52 -12.66
N LEU A 207 2.61 12.31 -12.39
CA LEU A 207 2.69 13.48 -11.51
C LEU A 207 1.55 13.38 -10.49
N MET A 208 1.89 13.52 -9.23
CA MET A 208 0.93 13.64 -8.14
C MET A 208 1.36 14.79 -7.23
N THR A 209 0.40 15.59 -6.76
CA THR A 209 0.63 16.56 -5.71
C THR A 209 -0.64 16.80 -4.91
N GLY A 210 -0.49 16.97 -3.61
CA GLY A 210 -1.59 17.27 -2.71
C GLY A 210 -1.13 18.14 -1.56
N ASN A 211 -2.01 19.06 -1.15
CA ASN A 211 -1.82 19.89 0.02
C ASN A 211 -3.08 19.84 0.88
N PHE A 212 -2.90 19.54 2.15
CA PHE A 212 -4.00 19.45 3.11
C PHE A 212 -3.68 20.25 4.36
N THR A 213 -4.70 20.95 4.86
CA THR A 213 -4.68 21.66 6.14
C THR A 213 -5.67 21.00 7.07
N ASN A 214 -5.24 20.69 8.29
CA ASN A 214 -6.06 20.15 9.35
C ASN A 214 -5.96 21.06 10.58
N LYS A 215 -7.07 21.73 10.93
CA LYS A 215 -7.19 22.54 12.13
C LYS A 215 -7.94 21.76 13.19
N ARG A 216 -7.43 21.77 14.42
CA ARG A 216 -7.99 21.01 15.56
C ARG A 216 -8.16 21.93 16.75
N ILE A 217 -9.28 21.75 17.45
CA ILE A 217 -9.54 22.36 18.74
C ILE A 217 -9.87 21.21 19.68
N GLY A 218 -9.14 21.10 20.78
CA GLY A 218 -9.31 20.03 21.75
C GLY A 218 -9.47 20.56 23.17
N ASN A 219 -10.17 19.80 23.98
CA ASN A 219 -10.24 19.98 25.45
C ASN A 219 -9.97 18.62 26.08
N THR A 220 -9.06 18.58 27.04
CA THR A 220 -8.69 17.37 27.78
C THR A 220 -8.84 17.62 29.27
N GLN A 221 -9.50 16.70 29.95
CA GLN A 221 -9.76 16.81 31.40
C GLN A 221 -9.52 15.46 32.09
N MET A 222 -8.76 15.48 33.17
CA MET A 222 -8.59 14.36 34.08
C MET A 222 -9.45 14.59 35.31
N THR A 223 -10.21 13.56 35.70
CA THR A 223 -11.01 13.59 36.95
C THR A 223 -10.65 12.40 37.84
N ASN A 224 -10.86 12.60 39.15
CA ASN A 224 -10.70 11.52 40.11
C ASN A 224 -11.97 10.63 40.16
N TYR A 225 -11.92 9.56 40.98
CA TYR A 225 -13.05 8.65 41.16
C TYR A 225 -14.36 9.35 41.60
N ALA A 226 -14.25 10.43 42.36
CA ALA A 226 -15.41 11.23 42.78
C ALA A 226 -15.93 12.22 41.73
N GLY A 227 -15.29 12.26 40.54
CA GLY A 227 -15.66 13.16 39.45
C GLY A 227 -15.10 14.58 39.56
N ASN A 228 -14.21 14.84 40.53
CA ASN A 228 -13.60 16.17 40.68
C ASN A 228 -12.44 16.33 39.67
N PRO A 229 -12.33 17.52 39.03
CA PRO A 229 -11.22 17.83 38.15
C PRO A 229 -9.87 17.74 38.87
N VAL A 230 -8.92 17.02 38.28
CA VAL A 230 -7.53 16.91 38.76
C VAL A 230 -6.65 17.86 37.96
N TYR A 231 -6.70 17.75 36.65
CA TYR A 231 -6.04 18.67 35.73
C TYR A 231 -6.80 18.77 34.42
N GLY A 232 -6.52 19.79 33.63
CA GLY A 232 -7.10 19.96 32.31
C GLY A 232 -6.38 21.01 31.47
N TYR A 233 -6.62 20.98 30.18
CA TYR A 233 -6.09 21.97 29.23
C TYR A 233 -6.89 21.98 27.94
N GLY A 234 -6.92 23.14 27.30
CA GLY A 234 -7.30 23.32 25.90
C GLY A 234 -6.10 23.16 24.96
N SER A 235 -6.35 22.80 23.73
CA SER A 235 -5.33 22.73 22.68
C SER A 235 -5.86 23.24 21.34
N LEU A 236 -5.04 24.03 20.65
CA LEU A 236 -5.26 24.51 19.29
C LEU A 236 -4.17 23.96 18.41
N GLY A 237 -4.53 23.21 17.38
CA GLY A 237 -3.59 22.61 16.42
C GLY A 237 -3.86 23.10 15.01
N ASN A 238 -2.82 23.43 14.27
CA ASN A 238 -2.85 23.62 12.82
C ASN A 238 -1.75 22.74 12.21
N ASN A 239 -2.13 21.85 11.31
CA ASN A 239 -1.19 20.99 10.59
C ASN A 239 -1.40 21.17 9.09
N GLU A 240 -0.34 21.54 8.39
CA GLU A 240 -0.28 21.67 6.95
C GLU A 240 0.65 20.57 6.41
N SER A 241 0.16 19.77 5.48
CA SER A 241 0.93 18.70 4.84
C SER A 241 0.87 18.83 3.34
N GLY A 242 2.04 18.77 2.71
CA GLY A 242 2.22 18.71 1.28
C GLY A 242 2.95 17.43 0.90
N PHE A 243 2.42 16.71 -0.07
CA PHE A 243 3.04 15.51 -0.60
C PHE A 243 2.95 15.49 -2.12
N GLY A 244 3.83 14.74 -2.73
CA GLY A 244 3.83 14.60 -4.17
C GLY A 244 4.66 13.43 -4.65
N GLU A 245 4.58 13.18 -5.94
CA GLU A 245 5.47 12.29 -6.64
C GLU A 245 5.60 12.73 -8.10
N VAL A 246 6.82 12.77 -8.59
CA VAL A 246 7.13 12.79 -10.01
C VAL A 246 7.87 11.50 -10.31
N GLY A 247 7.34 10.70 -11.21
CA GLY A 247 7.95 9.44 -11.59
C GLY A 247 7.83 9.17 -13.07
N GLY A 248 8.63 8.25 -13.55
CA GLY A 248 8.57 7.78 -14.92
C GLY A 248 9.26 6.44 -15.10
N ASN A 249 8.89 5.74 -16.13
CA ASN A 249 9.61 4.56 -16.58
C ASN A 249 9.76 4.54 -18.09
N MET A 250 10.79 3.85 -18.54
CA MET A 250 11.07 3.57 -19.93
C MET A 250 11.40 2.08 -20.06
N ASP A 251 10.75 1.42 -21.00
CA ASP A 251 10.99 0.02 -21.30
C ASP A 251 11.33 -0.15 -22.77
N TYR A 252 12.30 -1.01 -23.03
CA TYR A 252 12.61 -1.54 -24.34
C TYR A 252 12.35 -3.04 -24.33
N GLN A 253 11.51 -3.51 -25.25
CA GLN A 253 11.13 -4.89 -25.40
C GLN A 253 11.55 -5.40 -26.76
N HIS A 254 12.34 -6.48 -26.77
CA HIS A 254 12.73 -7.21 -27.96
C HIS A 254 12.09 -8.60 -27.98
N SER A 255 11.23 -8.84 -28.96
CA SER A 255 10.64 -10.15 -29.22
C SER A 255 11.50 -10.89 -30.23
N PHE A 256 11.91 -12.11 -29.91
CA PHE A 256 12.70 -12.92 -30.83
C PHE A 256 11.79 -13.62 -31.86
N LYS A 257 12.40 -14.24 -32.88
CA LYS A 257 11.66 -15.03 -33.89
C LYS A 257 10.91 -16.22 -33.28
N LYS A 258 11.39 -16.76 -32.18
CA LYS A 258 10.72 -17.82 -31.42
C LYS A 258 9.55 -17.23 -30.65
N LYS A 259 8.36 -17.72 -30.93
CA LYS A 259 7.12 -17.20 -30.30
C LYS A 259 7.19 -17.26 -28.79
N GLY A 260 7.01 -16.10 -28.14
CA GLY A 260 7.01 -15.95 -26.68
C GLY A 260 8.40 -15.79 -26.07
N GLU A 261 9.48 -15.83 -26.87
CA GLU A 261 10.83 -15.47 -26.41
C GLU A 261 10.98 -13.96 -26.40
N LEU A 262 11.39 -13.40 -25.23
CA LEU A 262 11.29 -11.99 -24.96
C LEU A 262 12.46 -11.53 -24.08
N LEU A 263 13.07 -10.40 -24.45
CA LEU A 263 14.01 -9.66 -23.62
C LEU A 263 13.40 -8.28 -23.32
N THR A 264 13.38 -7.88 -22.06
CA THR A 264 12.90 -6.57 -21.64
C THR A 264 13.94 -5.88 -20.79
N PHE A 265 14.31 -4.66 -21.16
CA PHE A 265 15.06 -3.75 -20.33
C PHE A 265 14.11 -2.67 -19.80
N SER A 266 14.11 -2.45 -18.49
CA SER A 266 13.26 -1.47 -17.83
C SER A 266 14.10 -0.53 -16.97
N TYR A 267 13.85 0.76 -17.07
CA TYR A 267 14.38 1.76 -16.16
C TYR A 267 13.23 2.59 -15.57
N ARG A 268 13.24 2.76 -14.25
CA ARG A 268 12.25 3.57 -13.53
C ARG A 268 12.94 4.58 -12.63
N PHE A 269 12.35 5.75 -12.54
CA PHE A 269 12.71 6.83 -11.63
C PHE A 269 11.46 7.30 -10.89
N SER A 270 11.58 7.61 -9.59
CA SER A 270 10.59 8.38 -8.85
C SER A 270 11.25 9.33 -7.85
N HIS A 271 10.60 10.47 -7.62
CA HIS A 271 10.94 11.45 -6.60
C HIS A 271 9.66 11.86 -5.87
N SER A 272 9.61 11.61 -4.57
CA SER A 272 8.42 11.79 -3.73
C SER A 272 8.75 12.76 -2.58
N PRO A 273 8.47 14.08 -2.72
CA PRO A 273 8.52 15.02 -1.61
C PRO A 273 7.37 14.78 -0.63
N ASN A 274 7.64 15.01 0.65
CA ASN A 274 6.64 14.93 1.73
C ASN A 274 7.02 15.97 2.80
N ASN A 275 6.27 17.05 2.85
CA ASN A 275 6.54 18.18 3.71
C ASN A 275 5.40 18.35 4.72
N SER A 276 5.72 18.68 5.94
CA SER A 276 4.72 18.97 6.97
C SER A 276 5.15 20.14 7.85
N GLU A 277 4.16 20.93 8.25
CA GLU A 277 4.33 22.02 9.18
C GLU A 277 3.17 22.00 10.17
N ALA A 278 3.46 22.02 11.47
CA ALA A 278 2.46 21.91 12.51
C ALA A 278 2.73 22.87 13.66
N ASN A 279 1.68 23.54 14.11
CA ASN A 279 1.67 24.30 15.35
C ASN A 279 0.71 23.64 16.34
N THR A 280 1.08 23.61 17.60
CA THR A 280 0.20 23.23 18.69
C THR A 280 0.36 24.24 19.84
N ASP A 281 -0.72 24.92 20.13
CA ASP A 281 -0.81 25.87 21.24
C ASP A 281 -1.69 25.30 22.34
N TYR A 282 -1.29 25.48 23.59
CA TYR A 282 -2.03 25.05 24.78
C TYR A 282 -2.62 26.25 25.49
N GLU A 283 -3.86 26.11 25.93
CA GLU A 283 -4.61 27.15 26.62
C GLU A 283 -5.42 26.59 27.81
N ASP A 284 -5.96 27.43 28.64
CA ASP A 284 -6.86 27.07 29.75
C ASP A 284 -6.30 25.95 30.65
N THR A 285 -5.02 26.03 30.99
CA THR A 285 -4.33 25.00 31.77
C THR A 285 -4.73 25.04 33.24
N LEU A 286 -5.19 23.91 33.78
CA LEU A 286 -5.56 23.73 35.18
C LEU A 286 -4.69 22.60 35.77
N ASN A 287 -3.86 22.90 36.75
CA ASN A 287 -3.10 21.92 37.54
C ASN A 287 -2.37 20.82 36.73
N VAL A 288 -1.91 21.13 35.53
CA VAL A 288 -1.22 20.15 34.67
C VAL A 288 0.06 19.69 35.33
N PRO A 289 0.28 18.36 35.58
CA PRO A 289 1.40 17.85 36.36
C PRO A 289 2.72 17.79 35.57
N TYR A 290 2.71 18.18 34.30
CA TYR A 290 3.86 18.21 33.42
C TYR A 290 3.92 19.55 32.66
N LEU A 291 5.10 19.86 32.11
CA LEU A 291 5.31 21.08 31.36
C LEU A 291 4.62 20.98 29.98
N LEU A 292 3.62 21.83 29.76
CA LEU A 292 3.04 22.05 28.44
C LEU A 292 3.69 23.30 27.84
N GLN A 293 4.31 23.10 26.67
CA GLN A 293 4.90 24.19 25.90
C GLN A 293 4.27 24.21 24.51
N ASN A 294 3.98 25.40 24.01
CA ASN A 294 3.58 25.56 22.62
C ASN A 294 4.68 25.05 21.71
N GLN A 295 4.29 24.35 20.64
CA GLN A 295 5.18 23.62 19.77
C GLN A 295 5.03 24.09 18.32
N TYR A 296 6.15 24.21 17.63
CA TYR A 296 6.21 24.35 16.19
C TYR A 296 7.09 23.25 15.62
N PHE A 297 6.57 22.55 14.63
CA PHE A 297 7.27 21.48 13.94
C PHE A 297 7.29 21.77 12.44
N LYS A 298 8.44 21.57 11.82
CA LYS A 298 8.59 21.62 10.36
C LYS A 298 9.45 20.46 9.90
N ASN A 299 8.97 19.72 8.87
CA ASN A 299 9.69 18.65 8.24
C ASN A 299 9.70 18.82 6.72
N ASP A 300 10.88 18.83 6.13
CA ASP A 300 11.11 18.76 4.70
C ASP A 300 11.71 17.38 4.39
N ALA A 301 10.91 16.48 3.81
CA ALA A 301 11.33 15.12 3.51
C ALA A 301 11.16 14.77 2.03
N SER A 302 11.97 13.84 1.56
CA SER A 302 11.83 13.31 0.20
C SER A 302 12.42 11.90 0.09
N THR A 303 11.83 11.10 -0.81
CA THR A 303 12.39 9.82 -1.24
C THR A 303 12.63 9.86 -2.74
N GLN A 304 13.81 9.40 -3.16
CA GLN A 304 14.19 9.23 -4.55
C GLN A 304 14.53 7.77 -4.80
N GLU A 305 14.00 7.19 -5.88
CA GLU A 305 14.26 5.80 -6.24
C GLU A 305 14.61 5.69 -7.73
N HIS A 306 15.62 4.88 -8.01
CA HIS A 306 16.03 4.47 -9.36
C HIS A 306 16.02 2.94 -9.42
N THR A 307 15.40 2.39 -10.43
CA THR A 307 15.36 0.93 -10.65
C THR A 307 15.77 0.63 -12.08
N ALA A 308 16.75 -0.26 -12.25
CA ALA A 308 17.11 -0.85 -13.53
C ALA A 308 16.86 -2.36 -13.47
N GLN A 309 16.22 -2.91 -14.49
CA GLN A 309 15.85 -4.34 -14.55
C GLN A 309 16.04 -4.89 -15.97
N LEU A 310 16.56 -6.11 -16.06
CA LEU A 310 16.68 -6.86 -17.29
C LEU A 310 16.02 -8.22 -17.09
N ASP A 311 15.00 -8.51 -17.90
CA ASP A 311 14.21 -9.74 -17.86
C ASP A 311 14.33 -10.50 -19.16
N TYR A 312 14.51 -11.81 -19.08
CA TYR A 312 14.52 -12.71 -20.22
C TYR A 312 13.58 -13.88 -20.02
N THR A 313 12.69 -14.08 -20.98
CA THR A 313 11.73 -15.20 -21.02
C THR A 313 12.04 -16.07 -22.22
N ASN A 314 12.22 -17.37 -21.99
CA ASN A 314 12.47 -18.37 -23.04
C ASN A 314 11.49 -19.54 -22.93
N PRO A 315 10.49 -19.64 -23.79
CA PRO A 315 9.69 -20.84 -23.95
C PRO A 315 10.56 -21.93 -24.61
N ILE A 316 11.06 -22.87 -23.81
CA ILE A 316 11.91 -23.99 -24.32
C ILE A 316 11.16 -24.76 -25.41
N ASN A 317 9.88 -25.06 -25.11
CA ASN A 317 8.94 -25.69 -26.05
C ASN A 317 7.49 -25.30 -25.65
N SER A 318 6.49 -25.96 -26.20
CA SER A 318 5.06 -25.68 -25.90
C SER A 318 4.63 -26.02 -24.46
N ILE A 319 5.46 -26.76 -23.72
CA ILE A 319 5.16 -27.22 -22.35
C ILE A 319 6.00 -26.44 -21.32
N HIS A 320 7.26 -26.16 -21.63
CA HIS A 320 8.26 -25.66 -20.69
C HIS A 320 8.72 -24.25 -21.04
N SER A 321 8.77 -23.35 -20.06
CA SER A 321 9.31 -22.00 -20.18
C SER A 321 10.19 -21.65 -18.99
N ILE A 322 11.23 -20.86 -19.23
CA ILE A 322 12.12 -20.31 -18.20
C ILE A 322 12.01 -18.78 -18.24
N GLU A 323 11.97 -18.18 -17.07
CA GLU A 323 12.08 -16.73 -16.86
C GLU A 323 13.28 -16.45 -15.96
N THR A 324 14.12 -15.50 -16.33
CA THR A 324 15.26 -15.09 -15.51
C THR A 324 15.49 -13.59 -15.63
N GLY A 325 16.11 -13.00 -14.65
CA GLY A 325 16.43 -11.58 -14.70
C GLY A 325 17.27 -11.11 -13.53
N ILE A 326 17.75 -9.89 -13.69
CA ILE A 326 18.50 -9.14 -12.68
C ILE A 326 17.84 -7.80 -12.48
N LYS A 327 17.92 -7.28 -11.25
CA LYS A 327 17.33 -6.00 -10.87
C LYS A 327 18.24 -5.28 -9.89
N TYR A 328 18.41 -3.99 -10.10
CA TYR A 328 19.09 -3.11 -9.17
C TYR A 328 18.16 -1.98 -8.78
N ILE A 329 18.04 -1.70 -7.48
CA ILE A 329 17.26 -0.60 -6.91
C ILE A 329 18.19 0.24 -6.07
N PHE A 330 18.27 1.53 -6.39
CA PHE A 330 18.87 2.55 -5.55
C PHE A 330 17.76 3.42 -4.95
N ARG A 331 17.72 3.54 -3.62
CA ARG A 331 16.75 4.37 -2.91
C ARG A 331 17.48 5.31 -1.97
N ARG A 332 17.07 6.57 -1.94
CA ARG A 332 17.58 7.56 -1.00
C ARG A 332 16.42 8.31 -0.37
N SER A 333 16.34 8.28 0.95
CA SER A 333 15.34 9.01 1.73
C SER A 333 16.03 10.03 2.61
N LYS A 334 15.53 11.26 2.58
CA LYS A 334 16.02 12.37 3.39
C LYS A 334 14.86 12.93 4.21
N SER A 335 15.18 13.39 5.42
CA SER A 335 14.23 14.12 6.27
C SER A 335 15.00 15.19 7.05
N ASP A 336 14.42 16.39 7.11
CA ASP A 336 14.90 17.53 7.89
C ASP A 336 13.77 17.97 8.82
N GLY A 337 13.52 17.18 9.87
CA GLY A 337 12.49 17.40 10.88
C GLY A 337 13.02 18.25 12.03
N LYS A 338 12.47 19.44 12.23
CA LYS A 338 12.86 20.40 13.25
C LYS A 338 11.71 20.70 14.19
N TYR A 339 11.94 20.50 15.49
CA TYR A 339 11.04 20.93 16.56
C TYR A 339 11.52 22.21 17.22
N TYR A 340 10.57 23.04 17.58
CA TYR A 340 10.78 24.27 18.33
C TYR A 340 9.77 24.31 19.46
N LEU A 341 10.24 24.61 20.67
CA LEU A 341 9.41 24.74 21.86
C LEU A 341 9.40 26.21 22.28
N ALA A 342 8.23 26.75 22.60
CA ALA A 342 8.10 28.10 23.12
C ALA A 342 8.59 28.16 24.57
N ASP A 343 9.48 29.09 24.89
CA ASP A 343 9.89 29.38 26.26
C ASP A 343 8.80 30.19 27.02
N LYS A 344 9.08 30.56 28.27
CA LYS A 344 8.16 31.33 29.13
C LYS A 344 7.84 32.72 28.59
N THR A 345 8.61 33.24 27.66
CA THR A 345 8.39 34.53 26.98
C THR A 345 7.57 34.37 25.68
N GLY A 346 7.29 33.13 25.27
CA GLY A 346 6.62 32.80 24.02
C GLY A 346 7.57 32.76 22.82
N GLU A 347 8.87 32.86 23.02
CA GLU A 347 9.87 32.71 21.95
C GLU A 347 10.13 31.23 21.65
N TYR A 348 10.01 30.83 20.37
CA TYR A 348 10.28 29.48 19.91
C TYR A 348 11.78 29.19 19.79
N LYS A 349 12.25 28.18 20.53
CA LYS A 349 13.64 27.72 20.51
C LYS A 349 13.75 26.33 19.92
N TYR A 350 14.75 26.15 19.07
CA TYR A 350 15.04 24.85 18.47
C TYR A 350 15.36 23.82 19.55
N ASP A 351 14.68 22.65 19.47
CA ASP A 351 14.92 21.50 20.33
C ASP A 351 15.61 20.39 19.53
N GLN A 352 16.88 20.15 19.87
CA GLN A 352 17.72 19.17 19.18
C GLN A 352 17.29 17.74 19.47
N ASP A 353 16.81 17.46 20.69
CA ASP A 353 16.46 16.10 21.13
C ASP A 353 15.19 15.59 20.47
N MET A 354 14.20 16.47 20.26
CA MET A 354 12.98 16.17 19.54
C MET A 354 13.14 16.22 18.03
N SER A 355 14.21 16.83 17.51
CA SER A 355 14.45 16.99 16.07
C SER A 355 15.12 15.75 15.48
N THR A 356 14.78 15.41 14.23
CA THR A 356 15.36 14.26 13.52
C THR A 356 15.72 14.65 12.10
N GLN A 357 17.02 14.62 11.81
CA GLN A 357 17.56 14.92 10.47
C GLN A 357 18.37 13.73 9.99
N TYR A 358 17.96 13.11 8.89
CA TYR A 358 18.66 11.93 8.36
C TYR A 358 18.80 11.92 6.83
N ASP A 359 19.82 11.21 6.37
CA ASP A 359 20.06 10.81 4.98
C ASP A 359 20.23 9.28 4.96
N HIS A 360 19.26 8.57 4.40
CA HIS A 360 19.22 7.12 4.34
C HIS A 360 19.34 6.66 2.90
N LYS A 361 20.31 5.77 2.62
CA LYS A 361 20.53 5.14 1.32
C LYS A 361 20.32 3.64 1.42
N GLN A 362 19.78 3.07 0.37
CA GLN A 362 19.54 1.65 0.25
C GLN A 362 19.81 1.19 -1.18
N ASP A 363 20.70 0.22 -1.32
CA ASP A 363 21.04 -0.45 -2.56
C ASP A 363 20.56 -1.90 -2.49
N ILE A 364 19.77 -2.36 -3.45
CA ILE A 364 19.25 -3.73 -3.52
C ILE A 364 19.64 -4.33 -4.85
N LEU A 365 20.45 -5.39 -4.81
CA LEU A 365 20.77 -6.20 -5.97
C LEU A 365 20.00 -7.51 -5.91
N ALA A 366 19.24 -7.81 -6.95
CA ALA A 366 18.42 -9.01 -7.03
C ALA A 366 18.68 -9.80 -8.31
N ALA A 367 18.62 -11.13 -8.19
CA ALA A 367 18.59 -12.04 -9.31
C ALA A 367 17.51 -13.10 -9.09
N TYR A 368 16.85 -13.55 -10.17
CA TYR A 368 15.81 -14.55 -10.05
C TYR A 368 15.83 -15.54 -11.21
N LEU A 369 15.31 -16.73 -10.93
CA LEU A 369 15.06 -17.79 -11.87
C LEU A 369 13.66 -18.36 -11.64
N GLY A 370 12.86 -18.43 -12.70
CA GLY A 370 11.53 -19.01 -12.72
C GLY A 370 11.44 -20.10 -13.78
N TYR A 371 10.72 -21.15 -13.45
CA TYR A 371 10.38 -22.24 -14.37
C TYR A 371 8.87 -22.40 -14.41
N GLN A 372 8.30 -22.52 -15.60
CA GLN A 372 6.88 -22.76 -15.81
C GLN A 372 6.67 -23.98 -16.69
N MET A 373 5.72 -24.81 -16.28
CA MET A 373 5.26 -25.97 -17.04
C MET A 373 3.77 -25.84 -17.31
N LYS A 374 3.34 -26.16 -18.54
CA LYS A 374 1.93 -26.25 -18.91
C LYS A 374 1.71 -27.49 -19.75
N TYR A 375 1.15 -28.54 -19.16
CA TYR A 375 0.91 -29.82 -19.84
C TYR A 375 -0.54 -30.24 -19.71
N LYS A 376 -1.28 -30.23 -20.82
CA LYS A 376 -2.73 -30.55 -20.86
C LYS A 376 -3.51 -29.72 -19.84
N LYS A 377 -4.06 -30.37 -18.81
CA LYS A 377 -4.85 -29.76 -17.73
C LYS A 377 -4.00 -29.31 -16.53
N LEU A 378 -2.71 -29.63 -16.52
CA LEU A 378 -1.80 -29.35 -15.43
C LEU A 378 -0.94 -28.14 -15.76
N GLY A 379 -0.87 -27.18 -14.86
CA GLY A 379 0.06 -26.06 -14.85
C GLY A 379 0.94 -26.09 -13.61
N GLY A 380 2.19 -25.71 -13.74
CA GLY A 380 3.12 -25.57 -12.63
C GLY A 380 4.03 -24.37 -12.83
N LYS A 381 4.36 -23.67 -11.76
CA LYS A 381 5.34 -22.59 -11.74
C LYS A 381 6.19 -22.72 -10.49
N ALA A 382 7.50 -22.67 -10.63
CA ALA A 382 8.45 -22.64 -9.53
C ALA A 382 9.42 -21.48 -9.76
N GLY A 383 9.77 -20.77 -8.69
CA GLY A 383 10.69 -19.66 -8.79
C GLY A 383 11.51 -19.47 -7.52
N ILE A 384 12.69 -18.93 -7.71
CA ILE A 384 13.59 -18.56 -6.64
C ILE A 384 14.17 -17.18 -6.95
N ARG A 385 14.24 -16.33 -5.95
CA ARG A 385 14.83 -14.99 -6.02
C ARG A 385 15.79 -14.80 -4.85
N TYR A 386 16.97 -14.29 -5.15
CA TYR A 386 17.93 -13.85 -4.17
C TYR A 386 18.03 -12.33 -4.21
N GLU A 387 18.04 -11.71 -3.04
CA GLU A 387 18.24 -10.26 -2.87
C GLU A 387 19.35 -10.00 -1.85
N HIS A 388 20.30 -9.15 -2.23
CA HIS A 388 21.29 -8.58 -1.33
C HIS A 388 21.03 -7.10 -1.17
N THR A 389 20.92 -6.64 0.07
CA THR A 389 20.59 -5.25 0.40
C THR A 389 21.69 -4.64 1.25
N PHE A 390 22.19 -3.49 0.83
CA PHE A 390 23.03 -2.61 1.62
C PHE A 390 22.19 -1.42 2.09
N MET A 391 22.36 -1.03 3.33
CA MET A 391 21.69 0.12 3.93
C MET A 391 22.72 0.98 4.68
N ASP A 392 22.66 2.29 4.47
CA ASP A 392 23.51 3.29 5.13
C ASP A 392 22.62 4.41 5.64
N ALA A 393 22.78 4.82 6.87
CA ALA A 393 22.01 5.87 7.51
C ALA A 393 22.90 6.85 8.25
N ASP A 394 22.72 8.15 7.98
CA ASP A 394 23.43 9.29 8.56
C ASP A 394 22.44 10.21 9.28
N TYR A 395 22.47 10.25 10.61
CA TYR A 395 21.69 11.15 11.47
C TYR A 395 22.47 12.43 11.76
N LYS A 396 22.30 13.43 10.91
CA LYS A 396 23.13 14.65 10.88
C LYS A 396 23.05 15.51 12.13
N ASN A 397 21.88 15.57 12.79
CA ASN A 397 21.71 16.39 13.99
C ASN A 397 22.33 15.74 15.25
N LYS A 398 22.68 14.46 15.19
CA LYS A 398 23.31 13.71 16.28
C LYS A 398 24.74 13.28 15.98
N ASP A 399 25.23 13.53 14.75
CA ASP A 399 26.53 13.07 14.22
C ASP A 399 26.71 11.54 14.33
N GLU A 400 25.66 10.82 14.02
CA GLU A 400 25.54 9.38 14.21
C GLU A 400 25.29 8.65 12.89
N LYS A 401 26.02 7.55 12.66
CA LYS A 401 25.91 6.74 11.44
C LYS A 401 25.83 5.26 11.78
N PHE A 402 25.07 4.52 10.99
CA PHE A 402 25.09 3.07 11.02
C PHE A 402 24.83 2.48 9.64
N ASP A 403 25.25 1.24 9.43
CA ASP A 403 25.00 0.46 8.22
C ASP A 403 24.40 -0.91 8.59
N ALA A 404 23.69 -1.51 7.64
CA ALA A 404 23.13 -2.84 7.76
C ALA A 404 23.14 -3.55 6.41
N GLN A 405 23.21 -4.89 6.43
CA GLN A 405 23.16 -5.73 5.24
C GLN A 405 22.19 -6.89 5.45
N PHE A 406 21.47 -7.26 4.38
CA PHE A 406 20.50 -8.35 4.43
C PHE A 406 20.69 -9.25 3.22
N ASP A 407 20.62 -10.56 3.45
CA ASP A 407 20.60 -11.60 2.42
C ASP A 407 19.29 -12.37 2.49
N ASP A 408 18.50 -12.30 1.43
CA ASP A 408 17.17 -12.88 1.41
C ASP A 408 16.99 -13.83 0.23
N LEU A 409 16.64 -15.08 0.51
CA LEU A 409 16.28 -16.08 -0.49
C LEU A 409 14.78 -16.33 -0.46
N VAL A 410 14.08 -16.08 -1.56
CA VAL A 410 12.62 -16.02 -1.66
C VAL A 410 12.10 -17.05 -2.66
N PRO A 411 11.66 -18.23 -2.19
CA PRO A 411 11.05 -19.25 -3.03
C PRO A 411 9.56 -18.98 -3.29
N SER A 412 9.09 -19.48 -4.44
CA SER A 412 7.67 -19.53 -4.80
C SER A 412 7.34 -20.81 -5.57
N LEU A 413 6.18 -21.38 -5.34
CA LEU A 413 5.70 -22.59 -6.00
C LEU A 413 4.20 -22.50 -6.25
N MET A 414 3.75 -22.88 -7.43
CA MET A 414 2.32 -22.92 -7.77
C MET A 414 2.00 -24.12 -8.64
N PHE A 415 0.87 -24.73 -8.37
CA PHE A 415 0.24 -25.76 -9.18
C PHE A 415 -1.17 -25.36 -9.54
N SER A 416 -1.58 -25.67 -10.76
CA SER A 416 -2.96 -25.49 -11.21
C SER A 416 -3.45 -26.72 -11.93
N TYR A 417 -4.71 -27.09 -11.72
CA TYR A 417 -5.36 -28.17 -12.41
C TYR A 417 -6.71 -27.74 -12.97
N GLN A 418 -6.88 -27.90 -14.28
CA GLN A 418 -8.12 -27.58 -14.99
C GLN A 418 -9.10 -28.74 -14.84
N LEU A 419 -10.06 -28.64 -13.91
CA LEU A 419 -11.09 -29.66 -13.67
C LEU A 419 -12.02 -29.80 -14.87
N ALA A 420 -12.51 -28.67 -15.38
CA ALA A 420 -13.36 -28.53 -16.55
C ALA A 420 -12.95 -27.29 -17.35
N PRO A 421 -13.45 -27.05 -18.57
CA PRO A 421 -13.10 -25.83 -19.35
C PRO A 421 -13.32 -24.52 -18.60
N THR A 422 -14.27 -24.49 -17.66
CA THR A 422 -14.63 -23.33 -16.86
C THR A 422 -14.26 -23.44 -15.39
N GLN A 423 -13.60 -24.53 -14.97
CA GLN A 423 -13.30 -24.80 -13.57
C GLN A 423 -11.81 -25.10 -13.37
N SER A 424 -11.21 -24.47 -12.37
CA SER A 424 -9.80 -24.68 -12.02
C SER A 424 -9.61 -24.77 -10.52
N LEU A 425 -8.65 -25.60 -10.12
CA LEU A 425 -8.11 -25.68 -8.76
C LEU A 425 -6.66 -25.24 -8.81
N ARG A 426 -6.26 -24.37 -7.87
CA ARG A 426 -4.87 -23.89 -7.73
C ARG A 426 -4.41 -24.11 -6.31
N ALA A 427 -3.16 -24.49 -6.16
CA ALA A 427 -2.47 -24.56 -4.87
C ALA A 427 -1.13 -23.83 -5.02
N SER A 428 -0.78 -23.01 -4.04
CA SER A 428 0.46 -22.24 -4.09
C SER A 428 1.11 -22.10 -2.73
N TYR A 429 2.42 -21.91 -2.79
CA TYR A 429 3.24 -21.47 -1.68
C TYR A 429 4.11 -20.30 -2.15
N ASN A 430 4.14 -19.24 -1.36
CA ASN A 430 5.12 -18.17 -1.56
C ASN A 430 5.68 -17.68 -0.22
N MET A 431 6.89 -17.20 -0.26
CA MET A 431 7.51 -16.46 0.83
C MET A 431 7.70 -15.01 0.40
N ARG A 432 7.50 -14.09 1.33
CA ARG A 432 7.76 -12.66 1.16
C ARG A 432 8.55 -12.14 2.34
N ILE A 433 9.29 -11.08 2.12
CA ILE A 433 10.09 -10.44 3.15
C ILE A 433 9.58 -9.03 3.46
N SER A 434 9.79 -8.60 4.70
CA SER A 434 9.63 -7.20 5.13
C SER A 434 10.92 -6.80 5.83
N ARG A 435 11.67 -5.88 5.22
CA ARG A 435 12.93 -5.40 5.80
C ARG A 435 12.65 -4.47 6.95
N PRO A 436 13.48 -4.52 8.02
CA PRO A 436 13.38 -3.54 9.09
C PRO A 436 13.61 -2.13 8.54
N GLY A 437 12.71 -1.23 8.87
CA GLY A 437 12.88 0.19 8.55
C GLY A 437 13.96 0.84 9.41
N ILE A 438 14.44 1.99 8.97
CA ILE A 438 15.50 2.76 9.63
C ILE A 438 15.25 2.98 11.15
N TRP A 439 13.99 3.16 11.55
CA TRP A 439 13.60 3.37 12.96
C TRP A 439 13.86 2.15 13.84
N PHE A 440 13.67 0.96 13.29
CA PHE A 440 13.93 -0.29 14.02
C PHE A 440 15.42 -0.60 14.16
N LEU A 441 16.23 -0.12 13.21
CA LEU A 441 17.67 -0.39 13.15
C LEU A 441 18.52 0.66 13.85
N ASN A 442 17.98 1.86 14.10
CA ASN A 442 18.73 2.97 14.69
C ASN A 442 19.20 2.63 16.12
N PRO A 443 20.50 2.34 16.35
CA PRO A 443 21.00 1.91 17.66
C PRO A 443 21.08 3.05 18.68
N PHE A 444 20.86 4.28 18.24
CA PHE A 444 21.06 5.46 19.09
C PHE A 444 19.90 5.64 20.06
N THR A 445 20.27 5.86 21.30
CA THR A 445 19.32 5.91 22.40
C THR A 445 18.63 7.27 22.47
N ASP A 446 17.30 7.25 22.44
CA ASP A 446 16.50 8.41 22.80
C ASP A 446 16.45 8.52 24.33
N THR A 447 17.07 9.55 24.88
CA THR A 447 17.16 9.87 26.31
C THR A 447 16.29 11.06 26.69
N SER A 448 15.37 11.48 25.85
CA SER A 448 14.48 12.61 26.12
C SER A 448 13.62 12.42 27.38
N ASN A 449 13.34 11.16 27.74
CA ASN A 449 12.75 10.78 29.01
C ASN A 449 13.79 10.00 29.86
N PRO A 450 14.30 10.57 30.97
CA PRO A 450 15.32 9.92 31.77
C PRO A 450 14.85 8.64 32.50
N THR A 451 13.54 8.41 32.60
CA THR A 451 12.97 7.21 33.24
C THR A 451 12.56 6.13 32.23
N ALA A 452 12.57 6.46 30.94
CA ALA A 452 12.20 5.54 29.85
C ALA A 452 12.99 5.90 28.60
N ILE A 453 13.96 5.07 28.23
CA ILE A 453 14.79 5.24 27.05
C ILE A 453 14.42 4.24 25.97
N SER A 454 14.59 4.62 24.71
CA SER A 454 14.33 3.76 23.56
C SER A 454 15.48 3.79 22.55
N TYR A 455 15.69 2.67 21.87
CA TYR A 455 16.70 2.51 20.83
C TYR A 455 16.32 1.36 19.89
N GLY A 456 16.80 1.42 18.65
CA GLY A 456 16.62 0.34 17.69
C GLY A 456 17.68 -0.77 17.87
N ASN A 457 17.55 -1.79 17.03
CA ASN A 457 18.45 -2.95 17.02
C ASN A 457 18.98 -3.15 15.59
N PRO A 458 20.29 -2.88 15.34
CA PRO A 458 20.87 -3.07 14.00
C PRO A 458 21.02 -4.53 13.58
N ASP A 459 20.90 -5.49 14.52
CA ASP A 459 21.03 -6.93 14.27
C ASP A 459 19.71 -7.59 13.81
N LEU A 460 18.65 -6.79 13.57
CA LEU A 460 17.38 -7.32 13.10
C LEU A 460 17.51 -7.94 11.71
N GLU A 461 16.85 -9.08 11.52
CA GLU A 461 16.68 -9.74 10.24
C GLU A 461 15.39 -9.27 9.54
N SER A 462 15.33 -9.45 8.20
CA SER A 462 14.09 -9.31 7.46
C SER A 462 13.03 -10.27 7.99
N GLU A 463 11.81 -9.79 8.22
CA GLU A 463 10.68 -10.66 8.52
C GLU A 463 10.38 -11.55 7.32
N LYS A 464 10.07 -12.82 7.57
CA LYS A 464 9.74 -13.82 6.53
C LYS A 464 8.29 -14.25 6.68
N ALA A 465 7.45 -13.79 5.75
CA ALA A 465 6.04 -14.14 5.70
C ALA A 465 5.82 -15.29 4.70
N HIS A 466 5.32 -16.41 5.21
CA HIS A 466 4.97 -17.59 4.43
C HIS A 466 3.48 -17.62 4.15
N SER A 467 3.08 -17.99 2.95
CA SER A 467 1.68 -18.10 2.54
C SER A 467 1.45 -19.37 1.74
N LEU A 468 0.46 -20.17 2.19
CA LEU A 468 -0.05 -21.33 1.46
C LEU A 468 -1.49 -21.04 1.09
N SER A 469 -1.86 -21.20 -0.16
CA SER A 469 -3.23 -21.01 -0.59
C SER A 469 -3.76 -22.14 -1.45
N VAL A 470 -5.07 -22.37 -1.36
CA VAL A 470 -5.83 -23.24 -2.24
C VAL A 470 -7.04 -22.46 -2.74
N THR A 471 -7.18 -22.38 -4.06
CA THR A 471 -8.25 -21.60 -4.70
C THR A 471 -9.00 -22.46 -5.69
N PHE A 472 -10.31 -22.51 -5.55
CA PHE A 472 -11.23 -23.06 -6.54
C PHE A 472 -11.93 -21.94 -7.28
N GLY A 473 -11.90 -21.97 -8.61
CA GLY A 473 -12.59 -21.03 -9.48
C GLY A 473 -13.51 -21.75 -10.46
N SER A 474 -14.74 -21.27 -10.61
CA SER A 474 -15.69 -21.72 -11.62
C SER A 474 -16.32 -20.51 -12.30
N PHE A 475 -16.14 -20.37 -13.62
CA PHE A 475 -16.53 -19.18 -14.37
C PHE A 475 -17.38 -19.55 -15.58
N SER A 476 -18.63 -19.13 -15.54
CA SER A 476 -19.60 -19.32 -16.62
C SER A 476 -20.34 -18.01 -16.94
N GLN A 477 -21.12 -17.96 -18.00
CA GLN A 477 -21.90 -16.77 -18.32
C GLN A 477 -22.93 -16.41 -17.22
N LYS A 478 -23.49 -17.41 -16.54
CA LYS A 478 -24.53 -17.20 -15.53
C LYS A 478 -24.01 -17.15 -14.10
N PHE A 479 -22.93 -17.88 -13.82
CA PHE A 479 -22.51 -18.09 -12.45
C PHE A 479 -20.99 -18.12 -12.36
N ASN A 480 -20.44 -17.18 -11.60
CA ASN A 480 -19.00 -17.09 -11.36
C ASN A 480 -18.75 -17.22 -9.86
N VAL A 481 -17.93 -18.16 -9.50
CA VAL A 481 -17.53 -18.43 -8.11
C VAL A 481 -16.02 -18.50 -8.01
N ASN A 482 -15.48 -17.86 -6.99
CA ASN A 482 -14.10 -18.07 -6.56
C ASN A 482 -14.09 -18.27 -5.03
N VAL A 483 -13.56 -19.38 -4.58
CA VAL A 483 -13.37 -19.70 -3.16
C VAL A 483 -11.90 -19.89 -2.93
N SER A 484 -11.34 -19.17 -1.97
CA SER A 484 -9.93 -19.27 -1.62
C SER A 484 -9.77 -19.49 -0.11
N ALA A 485 -8.97 -20.48 0.25
CA ALA A 485 -8.45 -20.68 1.59
C ALA A 485 -6.96 -20.36 1.61
N ASN A 486 -6.54 -19.47 2.50
CA ASN A 486 -5.17 -19.07 2.67
C ASN A 486 -4.73 -19.27 4.12
N TYR A 487 -3.56 -19.87 4.30
CA TYR A 487 -2.87 -19.94 5.59
C TYR A 487 -1.55 -19.18 5.47
N SER A 488 -1.40 -18.12 6.24
CA SER A 488 -0.15 -17.35 6.30
C SER A 488 0.42 -17.32 7.71
N PHE A 489 1.74 -17.29 7.80
CA PHE A 489 2.43 -17.21 9.08
C PHE A 489 3.76 -16.45 8.96
N VAL A 490 4.12 -15.79 10.05
CA VAL A 490 5.43 -15.17 10.30
C VAL A 490 5.96 -15.74 11.61
N ASN A 491 7.21 -16.16 11.64
CA ASN A 491 7.84 -16.73 12.84
C ASN A 491 8.90 -15.81 13.46
N ASN A 492 9.33 -14.79 12.73
CA ASN A 492 10.38 -13.84 13.09
C ASN A 492 9.92 -12.39 12.89
N GLY A 493 8.68 -12.08 13.28
CA GLY A 493 8.15 -10.72 13.25
C GLY A 493 8.96 -9.78 14.15
N ILE A 494 9.19 -8.57 13.68
CA ILE A 494 9.87 -7.53 14.47
C ILE A 494 8.87 -6.94 15.46
N GLU A 495 9.15 -7.05 16.74
CA GLU A 495 8.33 -6.50 17.81
C GLU A 495 9.14 -5.68 18.78
N GLN A 496 8.50 -4.64 19.31
CA GLN A 496 9.06 -3.86 20.40
C GLN A 496 8.83 -4.60 21.72
N TYR A 497 9.85 -4.64 22.55
CA TYR A 497 9.73 -5.10 23.92
C TYR A 497 10.44 -4.14 24.89
N SER A 498 9.98 -4.14 26.14
CA SER A 498 10.53 -3.27 27.18
C SER A 498 10.94 -4.09 28.39
N PHE A 499 12.00 -3.66 29.02
CA PHE A 499 12.54 -4.24 30.26
C PHE A 499 13.12 -3.17 31.17
N ILE A 500 13.19 -3.45 32.46
CA ILE A 500 13.81 -2.54 33.44
C ILE A 500 15.28 -2.91 33.60
N LYS A 501 16.15 -1.94 33.41
CA LYS A 501 17.59 -2.03 33.67
C LYS A 501 18.02 -0.81 34.47
N ASP A 502 18.66 -1.04 35.63
CA ASP A 502 19.15 0.01 36.54
C ASP A 502 18.06 1.04 36.95
N GLY A 503 16.80 0.56 37.08
CA GLY A 503 15.66 1.41 37.42
C GLY A 503 15.07 2.23 36.26
N VAL A 504 15.62 2.11 35.06
CA VAL A 504 15.16 2.78 33.83
C VAL A 504 14.47 1.78 32.91
N MET A 505 13.32 2.15 32.38
CA MET A 505 12.64 1.36 31.36
C MET A 505 13.39 1.47 30.03
N ASN A 506 13.83 0.36 29.49
CA ASN A 506 14.48 0.26 28.19
C ASN A 506 13.50 -0.36 27.19
N SER A 507 13.33 0.25 26.05
CA SER A 507 12.51 -0.25 24.94
C SER A 507 13.38 -0.45 23.70
N THR A 508 13.32 -1.63 23.10
CA THR A 508 14.05 -1.98 21.87
C THR A 508 13.25 -2.96 21.03
N TYR A 509 13.80 -3.41 19.93
CA TYR A 509 13.16 -4.29 18.96
C TYR A 509 13.93 -5.59 18.79
N ASP A 510 13.20 -6.68 18.50
CA ASP A 510 13.81 -7.97 18.16
C ASP A 510 12.86 -8.80 17.29
N ASN A 511 13.38 -9.82 16.59
CA ASN A 511 12.62 -10.75 15.75
C ASN A 511 11.91 -11.82 16.59
N ILE A 512 11.06 -11.42 17.54
CA ILE A 512 10.37 -12.30 18.52
C ILE A 512 8.89 -12.51 18.22
N GLY A 513 8.33 -11.80 17.25
CA GLY A 513 6.92 -11.86 16.88
C GLY A 513 6.59 -13.13 16.11
N LYS A 514 5.43 -13.71 16.40
CA LYS A 514 4.83 -14.82 15.65
C LYS A 514 3.40 -14.50 15.32
N SER A 515 3.02 -14.65 14.06
CA SER A 515 1.64 -14.50 13.64
C SER A 515 1.19 -15.67 12.78
N LYS A 516 -0.09 -16.02 12.90
CA LYS A 516 -0.77 -17.02 12.06
C LYS A 516 -2.11 -16.45 11.66
N ASN A 517 -2.46 -16.62 10.40
CA ASN A 517 -3.72 -16.15 9.84
C ASN A 517 -4.30 -17.24 8.94
N ILE A 518 -5.52 -17.66 9.23
CA ILE A 518 -6.33 -18.53 8.38
C ILE A 518 -7.44 -17.68 7.78
N ASN A 519 -7.47 -17.56 6.46
CA ASN A 519 -8.36 -16.67 5.74
C ASN A 519 -9.19 -17.48 4.73
N LEU A 520 -10.51 -17.29 4.75
CA LEU A 520 -11.46 -17.81 3.77
C LEU A 520 -12.08 -16.65 3.01
N SER A 521 -11.99 -16.67 1.68
CA SER A 521 -12.57 -15.67 0.81
C SER A 521 -13.58 -16.31 -0.14
N LEU A 522 -14.71 -15.65 -0.33
CA LEU A 522 -15.77 -16.05 -1.25
C LEU A 522 -16.07 -14.86 -2.18
N PHE A 523 -15.99 -15.11 -3.47
CA PHE A 523 -16.57 -14.26 -4.49
C PHE A 523 -17.65 -15.03 -5.24
N LEU A 524 -18.81 -14.43 -5.38
CA LEU A 524 -19.95 -14.96 -6.13
C LEU A 524 -20.54 -13.85 -7.00
N ASN A 525 -20.66 -14.10 -8.30
CA ASN A 525 -21.44 -13.29 -9.21
C ASN A 525 -22.45 -14.18 -9.92
N TRP A 526 -23.74 -13.89 -9.75
CA TRP A 526 -24.83 -14.66 -10.31
C TRP A 526 -25.73 -13.79 -11.18
N ASN A 527 -25.69 -14.03 -12.49
CA ASN A 527 -26.57 -13.44 -13.46
C ASN A 527 -27.83 -14.35 -13.55
N MET A 528 -28.82 -14.11 -12.67
CA MET A 528 -30.08 -14.88 -12.65
C MET A 528 -30.84 -14.75 -13.97
N SER A 529 -30.82 -13.55 -14.54
CA SER A 529 -31.40 -13.22 -15.85
C SER A 529 -30.57 -12.11 -16.53
N PRO A 530 -30.82 -11.79 -17.80
CA PRO A 530 -30.20 -10.61 -18.43
C PRO A 530 -30.46 -9.29 -17.71
N LYS A 531 -31.53 -9.24 -16.88
CA LYS A 531 -31.96 -8.05 -16.15
C LYS A 531 -31.67 -8.09 -14.66
N THR A 532 -31.22 -9.23 -14.11
CA THR A 532 -31.06 -9.44 -12.67
C THR A 532 -29.69 -10.02 -12.35
N ARG A 533 -28.93 -9.33 -11.51
CA ARG A 533 -27.60 -9.74 -11.08
C ARG A 533 -27.44 -9.64 -9.57
N PHE A 534 -26.80 -10.65 -8.98
CA PHE A 534 -26.30 -10.67 -7.61
C PHE A 534 -24.77 -10.71 -7.60
N ASN A 535 -24.17 -9.94 -6.72
CA ASN A 535 -22.74 -10.02 -6.43
C ASN A 535 -22.54 -10.11 -4.90
N ILE A 536 -21.73 -11.05 -4.47
CA ILE A 536 -21.30 -11.20 -3.08
C ILE A 536 -19.77 -11.32 -3.08
N ASN A 537 -19.13 -10.52 -2.26
CA ASN A 537 -17.70 -10.59 -2.00
C ASN A 537 -17.49 -10.56 -0.50
N GLY A 538 -16.94 -11.62 0.06
CA GLY A 538 -16.79 -11.77 1.50
C GLY A 538 -15.47 -12.41 1.89
N ARG A 539 -15.03 -12.08 3.09
CA ARG A 539 -13.86 -12.64 3.74
C ARG A 539 -14.13 -12.87 5.21
N GLY A 540 -13.70 -14.03 5.72
CA GLY A 540 -13.59 -14.31 7.14
C GLY A 540 -12.18 -14.78 7.47
N ALA A 541 -11.60 -14.30 8.55
CA ALA A 541 -10.26 -14.69 8.96
C ALA A 541 -10.19 -14.96 10.48
N TYR A 542 -9.38 -15.94 10.84
CA TYR A 542 -8.92 -16.15 12.21
C TYR A 542 -7.47 -15.74 12.32
N VAL A 543 -7.16 -14.87 13.26
CA VAL A 543 -5.82 -14.32 13.51
C VAL A 543 -5.32 -14.71 14.88
N ASP A 544 -4.06 -15.15 14.96
CA ASP A 544 -3.37 -15.50 16.22
C ASP A 544 -2.00 -14.82 16.23
N TYR A 545 -1.81 -13.89 17.16
CA TYR A 545 -0.55 -13.16 17.39
C TYR A 545 0.08 -13.63 18.69
N ARG A 546 1.39 -13.88 18.68
CA ARG A 546 2.15 -14.30 19.84
C ARG A 546 3.50 -13.60 19.88
N SER A 547 3.93 -13.20 21.06
CA SER A 547 5.30 -12.78 21.30
C SER A 547 6.01 -13.82 22.16
N SER A 548 7.09 -14.39 21.65
CA SER A 548 7.85 -15.41 22.38
C SER A 548 8.70 -14.82 23.51
N GLY A 549 8.97 -13.50 23.50
CA GLY A 549 9.73 -12.80 24.53
C GLY A 549 8.90 -12.31 25.71
N LEU A 550 7.57 -12.13 25.51
CA LEU A 550 6.69 -11.45 26.48
C LEU A 550 5.56 -12.35 27.00
N ASP A 551 5.47 -13.61 26.56
CA ASP A 551 4.36 -14.55 26.83
C ASP A 551 2.95 -13.97 26.52
N LEU A 552 2.90 -13.05 25.53
CA LEU A 552 1.67 -12.40 25.10
C LEU A 552 1.00 -13.20 23.99
N LYS A 553 -0.31 -13.34 24.09
CA LYS A 553 -1.16 -14.00 23.08
C LYS A 553 -2.39 -13.14 22.83
N ASN A 554 -2.69 -12.91 21.56
CA ASN A 554 -3.91 -12.28 21.15
C ASN A 554 -4.46 -12.98 19.91
N HIS A 555 -5.76 -13.30 19.92
CA HIS A 555 -6.39 -13.99 18.80
C HIS A 555 -7.86 -13.56 18.66
N GLY A 556 -8.38 -13.69 17.45
CA GLY A 556 -9.76 -13.32 17.19
C GLY A 556 -10.21 -13.62 15.78
N TRP A 557 -11.49 -13.39 15.55
CA TRP A 557 -12.10 -13.47 14.24
C TRP A 557 -12.33 -12.06 13.69
N GLU A 558 -12.06 -11.90 12.41
CA GLU A 558 -12.41 -10.71 11.67
C GLU A 558 -13.09 -11.07 10.35
N GLY A 559 -13.87 -10.15 9.79
CA GLY A 559 -14.52 -10.42 8.52
C GLY A 559 -15.19 -9.19 7.95
N ASN A 560 -15.42 -9.25 6.65
CA ASN A 560 -16.23 -8.29 5.93
C ASN A 560 -17.09 -9.00 4.88
N LEU A 561 -18.20 -8.38 4.53
CA LEU A 561 -19.12 -8.87 3.53
C LEU A 561 -19.66 -7.67 2.74
N PHE A 562 -19.51 -7.74 1.43
CA PHE A 562 -20.14 -6.82 0.49
C PHE A 562 -21.16 -7.60 -0.35
N GLY A 563 -22.37 -7.06 -0.47
CA GLY A 563 -23.41 -7.60 -1.34
C GLY A 563 -24.01 -6.51 -2.22
N SER A 564 -24.24 -6.79 -3.48
CA SER A 564 -24.98 -5.92 -4.37
C SER A 564 -26.04 -6.70 -5.15
N PHE A 565 -27.18 -6.07 -5.34
CA PHE A 565 -28.28 -6.53 -6.16
C PHE A 565 -28.56 -5.49 -7.23
N GLN A 566 -28.59 -5.91 -8.48
CA GLN A 566 -28.88 -5.05 -9.62
C GLN A 566 -30.07 -5.60 -10.37
N GLN A 567 -31.05 -4.75 -10.64
CA GLN A 567 -32.26 -5.06 -11.41
C GLN A 567 -32.50 -4.00 -12.45
N THR A 568 -32.55 -4.39 -13.72
CA THR A 568 -33.07 -3.52 -14.81
C THR A 568 -34.58 -3.55 -14.75
N LEU A 569 -35.20 -2.41 -14.55
CA LEU A 569 -36.63 -2.26 -14.45
C LEU A 569 -37.29 -2.33 -15.86
N PRO A 570 -38.56 -2.73 -15.97
CA PRO A 570 -39.21 -2.93 -17.26
C PRO A 570 -39.63 -1.63 -17.99
N TRP A 571 -39.52 -0.50 -17.31
CA TRP A 571 -39.79 0.81 -17.92
C TRP A 571 -38.45 1.52 -18.20
N ASP A 572 -38.23 1.93 -19.43
CA ASP A 572 -37.10 2.71 -19.92
C ASP A 572 -37.18 4.17 -19.40
#